data_13c3fa840cfac8b41a1c209cdc7f564e
#
_entry.id   13c3fa840cfac8b41a1c209cdc7f564e
#
_cell.length_a   1.000
_cell.length_b   1.000
_cell.length_c   1.000
_cell.angle_alpha   90.00
_cell.angle_beta   90.00
_cell.angle_gamma   90.00
#
_symmetry.space_group_name_H-M   'P 1'
#
loop_
_entity.id
_entity.type
_entity.pdbx_description
1 polymer ?
#
loop_
_entity_poly.entity_id
_entity_poly.type
_entity_poly.pdbx_seq_one_letter_code
_entity_poly.pdbx_strand_id
1 'polypeptide(L)'
;MQECMGSAGFEKREIVNIFDDPIFEGCVDGEIIEMARVRMTTIPEPTGCVPHKVVYSDIDYNGHCNSCRYLQTMTDAYLPDYYGKKVRLDINYSKEAMLGETLQTYYLIVPDGVQYQQKNGQGETSCSAKITIL
;
A
#
# COMPACT_ATOMS: atom_id res chain seq x y z
N MET A 1 -4.50 2.98 -5.12
CA MET A 1 -5.40 2.09 -5.86
C MET A 1 -6.82 2.60 -5.79
N GLN A 2 -7.41 2.83 -6.91
CA GLN A 2 -8.70 3.52 -6.97
C GLN A 2 -9.88 2.64 -6.56
N GLU A 3 -9.73 1.34 -6.61
CA GLU A 3 -10.74 0.38 -6.16
C GLU A 3 -11.04 0.48 -4.68
N CYS A 4 -10.13 1.06 -3.88
CA CYS A 4 -10.38 1.36 -2.47
C CYS A 4 -11.33 2.54 -2.27
N MET A 5 -11.51 3.39 -3.29
CA MET A 5 -12.31 4.61 -3.24
C MET A 5 -13.67 4.48 -3.92
N GLY A 6 -13.92 3.38 -4.62
CA GLY A 6 -15.16 3.12 -5.31
C GLY A 6 -15.40 1.63 -5.49
N SER A 7 -16.60 1.25 -5.86
CA SER A 7 -16.90 -0.11 -6.26
C SER A 7 -16.58 -0.28 -7.74
N ALA A 8 -15.91 -1.38 -8.09
CA ALA A 8 -15.71 -1.75 -9.47
C ALA A 8 -16.88 -2.64 -9.91
N GLY A 9 -17.50 -2.31 -11.03
CA GLY A 9 -18.48 -3.20 -11.66
C GLY A 9 -17.79 -4.45 -12.17
N PHE A 10 -18.20 -5.64 -11.72
CA PHE A 10 -17.54 -6.91 -12.07
C PHE A 10 -17.54 -7.20 -13.57
N GLU A 11 -18.59 -6.83 -14.28
CA GLU A 11 -18.74 -7.13 -15.70
C GLU A 11 -17.97 -6.14 -16.60
N LYS A 12 -17.96 -4.87 -16.23
CA LYS A 12 -17.36 -3.80 -17.06
C LYS A 12 -16.04 -3.28 -16.54
N ARG A 13 -15.69 -3.59 -15.28
CA ARG A 13 -14.52 -3.04 -14.58
C ARG A 13 -14.42 -1.51 -14.65
N GLU A 14 -15.53 -0.86 -14.57
CA GLU A 14 -15.63 0.59 -14.50
C GLU A 14 -15.56 1.05 -13.04
N ILE A 15 -14.90 2.20 -12.85
CA ILE A 15 -14.92 2.86 -11.55
C ILE A 15 -16.27 3.56 -11.40
N VAL A 16 -17.01 3.21 -10.38
CA VAL A 16 -18.29 3.85 -10.06
C VAL A 16 -18.19 4.58 -8.72
N ASN A 17 -18.92 5.68 -8.63
CA ASN A 17 -19.01 6.41 -7.36
C ASN A 17 -19.97 5.67 -6.43
N ILE A 18 -19.50 5.29 -5.25
CA ILE A 18 -20.31 4.57 -4.26
C ILE A 18 -21.54 5.37 -3.81
N PHE A 19 -21.49 6.70 -3.88
CA PHE A 19 -22.61 7.55 -3.52
C PHE A 19 -23.78 7.50 -4.53
N ASP A 20 -23.52 7.04 -5.75
CA ASP A 20 -24.52 6.90 -6.80
C ASP A 20 -25.23 5.53 -6.74
N ASP A 21 -24.76 4.62 -5.93
CA ASP A 21 -25.33 3.28 -5.77
C ASP A 21 -26.19 3.20 -4.50
N PRO A 22 -27.51 2.91 -4.63
CA PRO A 22 -28.42 2.83 -3.49
C PRO A 22 -28.03 1.79 -2.43
N ILE A 23 -27.27 0.75 -2.81
CA ILE A 23 -26.81 -0.28 -1.87
C ILE A 23 -25.93 0.30 -0.76
N PHE A 24 -25.27 1.42 -1.01
CA PHE A 24 -24.42 2.11 -0.04
C PHE A 24 -25.12 3.23 0.71
N GLU A 25 -26.44 3.39 0.52
CA GLU A 25 -27.21 4.37 1.25
C GLU A 25 -27.13 4.09 2.76
N GLY A 26 -26.79 5.10 3.53
CA GLY A 26 -26.61 4.97 4.98
C GLY A 26 -25.25 4.43 5.42
N CYS A 27 -24.35 4.10 4.49
CA CYS A 27 -22.99 3.66 4.81
C CYS A 27 -22.04 4.82 5.14
N VAL A 28 -22.44 6.04 4.84
CA VAL A 28 -21.66 7.24 5.22
C VAL A 28 -22.21 7.72 6.56
N ASP A 29 -21.40 7.55 7.59
CA ASP A 29 -21.76 7.94 8.95
C ASP A 29 -20.59 8.69 9.59
N GLY A 30 -20.96 9.67 10.41
CA GLY A 30 -20.07 10.28 11.37
C GLY A 30 -19.25 11.47 10.89
N GLU A 31 -18.32 11.80 11.74
CA GLU A 31 -17.48 12.97 11.62
C GLU A 31 -16.35 12.74 10.63
N ILE A 32 -15.98 13.79 9.90
CA ILE A 32 -14.78 13.78 9.06
C ILE A 32 -13.57 13.79 9.99
N ILE A 33 -12.78 12.74 9.90
CA ILE A 33 -11.49 12.68 10.59
C ILE A 33 -10.48 13.46 9.77
N GLU A 34 -10.06 14.61 10.28
CA GLU A 34 -9.00 15.37 9.67
C GLU A 34 -7.64 14.75 10.05
N MET A 35 -6.94 14.27 9.05
CA MET A 35 -5.59 13.75 9.21
C MET A 35 -4.69 14.34 8.12
N ALA A 36 -3.57 14.92 8.54
CA ALA A 36 -2.60 15.45 7.59
C ALA A 36 -2.08 14.32 6.69
N ARG A 37 -2.14 14.55 5.38
CA ARG A 37 -1.57 13.61 4.41
C ARG A 37 -0.05 13.68 4.46
N VAL A 38 0.58 12.51 4.54
CA VAL A 38 2.03 12.41 4.39
C VAL A 38 2.37 12.26 2.91
N ARG A 39 3.20 13.17 2.40
CA ARG A 39 3.70 13.06 1.04
C ARG A 39 4.82 12.02 1.01
N MET A 40 4.61 10.98 0.21
CA MET A 40 5.62 9.97 -0.04
C MET A 40 6.62 10.50 -1.05
N THR A 41 7.89 10.54 -0.65
CA THR A 41 8.99 10.96 -1.52
C THR A 41 9.78 9.73 -1.97
N THR A 42 10.43 9.86 -3.12
CA THR A 42 11.39 8.85 -3.59
C THR A 42 12.53 8.71 -2.60
N ILE A 43 12.97 7.49 -2.36
CA ILE A 43 14.13 7.19 -1.52
C ILE A 43 15.39 7.28 -2.40
N PRO A 44 16.25 8.33 -2.26
CA PRO A 44 17.41 8.47 -3.11
C PRO A 44 18.54 7.51 -2.72
N GLU A 45 18.72 7.29 -1.41
CA GLU A 45 19.76 6.42 -0.86
C GLU A 45 19.14 5.48 0.17
N PRO A 46 18.66 4.30 -0.26
CA PRO A 46 18.05 3.36 0.67
C PRO A 46 19.06 2.77 1.63
N THR A 47 18.62 2.44 2.84
CA THR A 47 19.40 1.66 3.81
C THR A 47 19.59 0.23 3.32
N GLY A 48 18.59 -0.34 2.68
CA GLY A 48 18.63 -1.68 2.11
C GLY A 48 17.59 -1.90 1.04
N CYS A 49 17.70 -3.05 0.38
CA CYS A 49 16.78 -3.50 -0.65
C CYS A 49 16.60 -5.01 -0.56
N VAL A 50 15.36 -5.47 -0.61
CA VAL A 50 15.01 -6.89 -0.59
C VAL A 50 14.06 -7.19 -1.74
N PRO A 51 14.38 -8.16 -2.62
CA PRO A 51 13.48 -8.57 -3.69
C PRO A 51 12.38 -9.50 -3.16
N HIS A 52 11.20 -9.42 -3.75
CA HIS A 52 10.11 -10.35 -3.53
C HIS A 52 9.44 -10.68 -4.86
N LYS A 53 9.46 -11.96 -5.23
CA LYS A 53 8.70 -12.42 -6.38
C LYS A 53 7.24 -12.63 -5.97
N VAL A 54 6.32 -11.99 -6.68
CA VAL A 54 4.88 -12.17 -6.46
C VAL A 54 4.49 -13.59 -6.84
N VAL A 55 4.01 -14.35 -5.86
CA VAL A 55 3.62 -15.74 -5.99
C VAL A 55 2.12 -15.90 -5.82
N TYR A 56 1.61 -17.10 -6.10
CA TYR A 56 0.18 -17.37 -6.06
C TYR A 56 -0.50 -16.99 -4.74
N SER A 57 0.15 -17.23 -3.60
CA SER A 57 -0.40 -16.87 -2.29
C SER A 57 -0.51 -15.36 -2.04
N ASP A 58 0.15 -14.55 -2.85
CA ASP A 58 0.05 -13.09 -2.78
C ASP A 58 -1.18 -12.55 -3.53
N ILE A 59 -1.78 -13.37 -4.39
CA ILE A 59 -2.83 -12.96 -5.31
C ILE A 59 -4.21 -13.18 -4.68
N ASP A 60 -5.06 -12.16 -4.77
CA ASP A 60 -6.46 -12.26 -4.36
C ASP A 60 -7.32 -12.83 -5.52
N TYR A 61 -8.62 -13.00 -5.26
CA TYR A 61 -9.52 -13.57 -6.26
C TYR A 61 -9.73 -12.66 -7.49
N ASN A 62 -9.36 -11.38 -7.42
CA ASN A 62 -9.37 -10.45 -8.55
C ASN A 62 -8.15 -10.62 -9.48
N GLY A 63 -7.21 -11.47 -9.13
CA GLY A 63 -5.99 -11.68 -9.90
C GLY A 63 -4.90 -10.65 -9.66
N HIS A 64 -5.02 -9.84 -8.61
CA HIS A 64 -4.05 -8.81 -8.24
C HIS A 64 -3.36 -9.16 -6.92
N CYS A 65 -2.17 -8.61 -6.72
CA CYS A 65 -1.49 -8.72 -5.44
C CYS A 65 -2.36 -8.10 -4.33
N ASN A 66 -2.65 -8.87 -3.30
CA ASN A 66 -3.45 -8.40 -2.17
C ASN A 66 -2.79 -7.20 -1.49
N SER A 67 -3.59 -6.18 -1.17
CA SER A 67 -3.10 -4.94 -0.56
C SER A 67 -2.26 -5.16 0.69
N CYS A 68 -2.62 -6.13 1.52
CA CYS A 68 -1.88 -6.43 2.75
C CYS A 68 -0.51 -7.05 2.48
N ARG A 69 -0.34 -7.72 1.33
CA ARG A 69 0.92 -8.37 0.99
C ARG A 69 2.04 -7.37 0.71
N TYR A 70 1.71 -6.21 0.17
CA TYR A 70 2.71 -5.14 0.01
C TYR A 70 3.31 -4.75 1.35
N LEU A 71 2.47 -4.51 2.35
CA LEU A 71 2.94 -4.13 3.67
C LEU A 71 3.71 -5.28 4.35
N GLN A 72 3.24 -6.51 4.22
CA GLN A 72 3.92 -7.67 4.77
C GLN A 72 5.34 -7.81 4.20
N THR A 73 5.50 -7.71 2.90
CA THR A 73 6.83 -7.78 2.28
C THR A 73 7.74 -6.61 2.66
N MET A 74 7.17 -5.43 2.87
CA MET A 74 7.91 -4.28 3.39
C MET A 74 8.42 -4.55 4.81
N THR A 75 7.55 -5.02 5.70
CA THR A 75 7.91 -5.30 7.09
C THR A 75 8.84 -6.51 7.20
N ASP A 76 8.74 -7.48 6.30
CA ASP A 76 9.70 -8.59 6.21
C ASP A 76 11.11 -8.11 5.81
N ALA A 77 11.19 -7.06 4.99
CA ALA A 77 12.46 -6.47 4.59
C ALA A 77 13.14 -5.75 5.78
N TYR A 78 12.38 -4.98 6.52
CA TYR A 78 12.82 -4.29 7.73
C TYR A 78 11.62 -3.86 8.56
N LEU A 79 11.66 -4.08 9.84
CA LEU A 79 10.65 -3.62 10.77
C LEU A 79 11.33 -2.99 11.99
N PRO A 80 11.05 -1.71 12.30
CA PRO A 80 11.57 -1.11 13.53
C PRO A 80 10.92 -1.72 14.76
N ASP A 81 11.62 -1.65 15.90
CA ASP A 81 11.04 -2.08 17.18
C ASP A 81 9.90 -1.15 17.57
N TYR A 82 8.68 -1.62 17.38
CA TYR A 82 7.46 -0.88 17.70
C TYR A 82 6.69 -1.48 18.90
N TYR A 83 7.21 -2.53 19.50
CA TYR A 83 6.51 -3.26 20.55
C TYR A 83 6.12 -2.32 21.69
N GLY A 84 4.83 -2.29 22.05
CA GLY A 84 4.30 -1.42 23.08
C GLY A 84 4.25 0.08 22.74
N LYS A 85 4.58 0.44 21.51
CA LYS A 85 4.58 1.82 21.03
C LYS A 85 3.37 2.11 20.18
N LYS A 86 2.95 3.37 20.14
CA LYS A 86 1.97 3.84 19.17
C LYS A 86 2.68 4.08 17.83
N VAL A 87 2.06 3.63 16.76
CA VAL A 87 2.61 3.83 15.41
C VAL A 87 1.58 4.46 14.50
N ARG A 88 2.07 5.20 13.53
CA ARG A 88 1.27 5.69 12.41
C ARG A 88 1.76 4.99 11.15
N LEU A 89 0.82 4.44 10.38
CA LEU A 89 1.10 3.87 9.07
C LEU A 89 0.48 4.77 7.99
N ASP A 90 1.32 5.25 7.09
CA ASP A 90 0.88 5.91 5.86
C ASP A 90 1.27 5.01 4.68
N ILE A 91 0.32 4.69 3.83
CA ILE A 91 0.54 3.81 2.67
C ILE A 91 -0.12 4.38 1.43
N ASN A 92 0.56 4.29 0.30
CA ASN A 92 0.08 4.76 -0.99
C ASN A 92 0.30 3.68 -2.06
N TYR A 93 -0.78 3.24 -2.69
CA TYR A 93 -0.77 2.28 -3.78
C TYR A 93 -0.78 3.04 -5.11
N SER A 94 0.20 2.78 -5.96
CA SER A 94 0.35 3.48 -7.24
C SER A 94 0.11 2.58 -8.43
N LYS A 95 0.66 1.37 -8.42
CA LYS A 95 0.53 0.41 -9.51
C LYS A 95 0.42 -1.01 -8.98
N GLU A 96 -0.53 -1.76 -9.50
CA GLU A 96 -0.73 -3.15 -9.12
C GLU A 96 0.42 -4.04 -9.58
N ALA A 97 0.82 -4.96 -8.71
CA ALA A 97 1.76 -6.01 -9.05
C ALA A 97 1.00 -7.27 -9.46
N MET A 98 1.49 -7.92 -10.49
CA MET A 98 0.89 -9.12 -11.05
C MET A 98 1.72 -10.36 -10.71
N LEU A 99 1.08 -11.52 -10.80
CA LEU A 99 1.74 -12.82 -10.59
C LEU A 99 3.02 -12.92 -11.44
N GLY A 100 4.12 -13.31 -10.81
CA GLY A 100 5.40 -13.52 -11.47
C GLY A 100 6.28 -12.27 -11.56
N GLU A 101 5.76 -11.08 -11.29
CA GLU A 101 6.58 -9.86 -11.19
C GLU A 101 7.46 -9.91 -9.94
N THR A 102 8.64 -9.30 -10.03
CA THR A 102 9.53 -9.13 -8.89
C THR A 102 9.46 -7.69 -8.42
N LEU A 103 9.09 -7.51 -7.16
CA LEU A 103 9.10 -6.21 -6.49
C LEU A 103 10.41 -6.05 -5.72
N GLN A 104 11.09 -4.93 -5.94
CA GLN A 104 12.24 -4.52 -5.13
C GLN A 104 11.75 -3.63 -4.01
N THR A 105 11.86 -4.10 -2.77
CA THR A 105 11.52 -3.31 -1.59
C THR A 105 12.73 -2.55 -1.12
N TYR A 106 12.73 -1.25 -1.35
CA TYR A 106 13.71 -0.32 -0.80
C TYR A 106 13.21 0.19 0.54
N TYR A 107 14.08 0.26 1.53
CA TYR A 107 13.74 0.86 2.81
C TYR A 107 14.82 1.83 3.26
N LEU A 108 14.38 2.88 3.94
CA LEU A 108 15.24 3.90 4.52
C LEU A 108 14.88 4.03 6.01
N ILE A 109 15.85 3.75 6.87
CA ILE A 109 15.69 3.96 8.30
C ILE A 109 15.82 5.45 8.57
N VAL A 110 14.79 6.00 9.20
CA VAL A 110 14.72 7.41 9.60
C VAL A 110 14.62 7.51 11.13
N PRO A 111 14.90 8.68 11.73
CA PRO A 111 14.95 8.80 13.19
C PRO A 111 13.69 8.38 13.92
N ASP A 112 12.51 8.58 13.30
CA ASP A 112 11.21 8.28 13.87
C ASP A 112 10.53 7.02 13.30
N GLY A 113 11.24 6.21 12.51
CA GLY A 113 10.68 5.01 11.94
C GLY A 113 11.36 4.51 10.69
N VAL A 114 10.58 4.16 9.67
CA VAL A 114 11.09 3.64 8.41
C VAL A 114 10.21 4.08 7.25
N GLN A 115 10.84 4.35 6.13
CA GLN A 115 10.17 4.64 4.86
C GLN A 115 10.43 3.51 3.88
N TYR A 116 9.39 3.08 3.16
CA TYR A 116 9.47 2.01 2.16
C TYR A 116 9.06 2.50 0.79
N GLN A 117 9.67 1.92 -0.22
CA GLN A 117 9.27 2.09 -1.61
C GLN A 117 9.45 0.76 -2.35
N GLN A 118 8.38 0.26 -2.95
CA GLN A 118 8.44 -0.95 -3.78
C GLN A 118 8.38 -0.58 -5.25
N LYS A 119 9.32 -1.10 -6.02
CA LYS A 119 9.40 -0.89 -7.47
C LYS A 119 9.30 -2.22 -8.20
N ASN A 120 8.62 -2.20 -9.35
CA ASN A 120 8.55 -3.34 -10.26
C ASN A 120 9.81 -3.46 -11.13
N GLY A 121 9.84 -4.45 -12.02
CA GLY A 121 10.98 -4.68 -12.90
C GLY A 121 11.26 -3.57 -13.92
N GLN A 122 10.29 -2.68 -14.16
CA GLN A 122 10.46 -1.50 -15.02
C GLN A 122 10.89 -0.25 -14.26
N GLY A 123 11.13 -0.36 -12.96
CA GLY A 123 11.49 0.79 -12.13
C GLY A 123 10.32 1.68 -11.73
N GLU A 124 9.10 1.26 -12.00
CA GLU A 124 7.90 1.98 -11.60
C GLU A 124 7.54 1.68 -10.15
N THR A 125 7.11 2.69 -9.39
CA THR A 125 6.67 2.51 -8.01
C THR A 125 5.32 1.83 -7.96
N SER A 126 5.25 0.69 -7.30
CA SER A 126 4.00 -0.03 -7.05
C SER A 126 3.34 0.42 -5.76
N CYS A 127 4.12 0.55 -4.70
CA CYS A 127 3.61 0.93 -3.38
C CYS A 127 4.67 1.70 -2.61
N SER A 128 4.23 2.66 -1.83
CA SER A 128 5.08 3.41 -0.89
C SER A 128 4.42 3.42 0.48
N ALA A 129 5.22 3.32 1.53
CA ALA A 129 4.69 3.39 2.89
C ALA A 129 5.68 4.07 3.83
N LYS A 130 5.16 4.57 4.93
CA LYS A 130 5.96 5.08 6.06
C LYS A 130 5.35 4.57 7.35
N ILE A 131 6.18 4.01 8.21
CA ILE A 131 5.83 3.70 9.60
C ILE A 131 6.54 4.73 10.47
N THR A 132 5.75 5.47 11.23
CA THR A 132 6.26 6.46 12.18
C THR A 132 5.94 6.00 13.60
N ILE A 133 6.94 5.97 14.47
CA ILE A 133 6.79 5.69 15.90
C ILE A 133 6.44 7.01 16.59
N LEU A 134 5.30 7.02 17.24
CA LEU A 134 4.78 8.21 17.92
C LEU A 134 5.24 8.31 19.37
#